data_18a54f19944fbddbb31249c94e478fd6
#
_entry.id   18a54f19944fbddbb31249c94e478fd6
#
_cell.length_a   1.000
_cell.length_b   1.000
_cell.length_c   1.000
_cell.angle_alpha   90.00
_cell.angle_beta   90.00
_cell.angle_gamma   90.00
#
_symmetry.space_group_name_H-M   'P 1'
#
loop_
_entity.id
_entity.type
_entity.pdbx_description
1 polymer ?
#
loop_
_entity_poly.entity_id
_entity_poly.type
_entity_poly.pdbx_seq_one_letter_code
_entity_poly.pdbx_strand_id
1 'polypeptide(L)'
;MVPQVSADPAGIIDYPRRLERNHLYFAFGGGVGRFGTNFTLFHLNGTTIWVDVGSGFANHHTPGMEKNLPNRQLLLGFPPTAIFLTHGHEDHIGAFPHLVHVIAAGTPVYTSPFTAALLTNRLRDRGVDPARWD
;
A
#
# COMPACT_ATOMS: atom_id res chain seq x y z
N MET A 1 -2.83 5.46 -24.92
CA MET A 1 -3.30 6.63 -24.17
C MET A 1 -3.54 6.17 -22.74
N VAL A 2 -2.81 6.67 -21.76
CA VAL A 2 -3.00 6.29 -20.35
C VAL A 2 -4.19 7.10 -19.83
N PRO A 3 -5.27 6.48 -19.33
CA PRO A 3 -6.36 7.23 -18.73
C PRO A 3 -5.81 8.02 -17.55
N GLN A 4 -5.95 9.33 -17.59
CA GLN A 4 -5.63 10.16 -16.42
C GLN A 4 -6.71 9.98 -15.39
N VAL A 5 -6.31 9.58 -14.19
CA VAL A 5 -7.18 9.58 -13.01
C VAL A 5 -7.28 11.02 -12.54
N SER A 6 -8.41 11.66 -12.77
CA SER A 6 -8.69 12.96 -12.17
C SER A 6 -9.18 12.77 -10.74
N ALA A 7 -8.50 13.36 -9.78
CA ALA A 7 -9.08 13.53 -8.45
C ALA A 7 -10.02 14.74 -8.49
N ASP A 8 -11.26 14.56 -8.02
CA ASP A 8 -12.12 15.69 -7.76
C ASP A 8 -11.58 16.49 -6.56
N PRO A 9 -12.00 17.76 -6.37
CA PRO A 9 -11.57 18.58 -5.22
C PRO A 9 -11.89 17.97 -3.85
N ALA A 10 -12.80 17.00 -3.78
CA ALA A 10 -13.12 16.26 -2.55
C ALA A 10 -12.18 15.07 -2.29
N GLY A 11 -11.16 14.86 -3.14
CA GLY A 11 -10.21 13.76 -3.01
C GLY A 11 -10.79 12.39 -3.37
N ILE A 12 -11.94 12.36 -4.02
CA ILE A 12 -12.54 11.13 -4.53
C ILE A 12 -11.81 10.75 -5.81
N ILE A 13 -11.12 9.63 -5.79
CA ILE A 13 -10.48 9.08 -6.98
C ILE A 13 -11.57 8.40 -7.79
N ASP A 14 -11.88 8.95 -8.97
CA ASP A 14 -12.77 8.30 -9.92
C ASP A 14 -12.00 7.18 -10.64
N TYR A 15 -12.23 5.95 -10.20
CA TYR A 15 -11.68 4.78 -10.90
C TYR A 15 -12.50 4.53 -12.16
N PRO A 16 -11.86 4.09 -13.25
CA PRO A 16 -12.62 3.62 -14.40
C PRO A 16 -13.58 2.51 -13.94
N ARG A 17 -14.87 2.69 -14.15
CA ARG A 17 -15.92 1.73 -13.75
C ARG A 17 -15.71 0.33 -14.33
N ARG A 18 -14.87 0.22 -15.35
CA ARG A 18 -14.50 -1.04 -16.00
C ARG A 18 -13.04 -0.96 -16.44
N LEU A 19 -12.23 -1.87 -15.91
CA LEU A 19 -10.85 -2.03 -16.37
C LEU A 19 -10.85 -2.84 -17.68
N GLU A 20 -10.13 -2.34 -18.67
CA GLU A 20 -9.97 -3.01 -19.95
C GLU A 20 -8.93 -4.15 -19.84
N ARG A 21 -9.19 -5.24 -20.56
CA ARG A 21 -8.22 -6.36 -20.61
C ARG A 21 -6.96 -5.93 -21.35
N ASN A 22 -5.82 -6.48 -20.93
CA ASN A 22 -4.50 -6.22 -21.51
C ASN A 22 -4.02 -4.77 -21.40
N HIS A 23 -4.62 -3.99 -20.49
CA HIS A 23 -4.15 -2.67 -20.13
C HIS A 23 -3.52 -2.71 -18.73
N LEU A 24 -2.29 -2.19 -18.65
CA LEU A 24 -1.62 -2.00 -17.36
C LEU A 24 -2.12 -0.70 -16.72
N TYR A 25 -2.71 -0.81 -15.57
CA TYR A 25 -3.10 0.31 -14.73
C TYR A 25 -2.08 0.47 -13.60
N PHE A 26 -1.79 1.70 -13.23
CA PHE A 26 -1.02 1.97 -12.02
C PHE A 26 -1.60 3.18 -11.28
N ALA A 27 -1.43 3.19 -9.97
CA ALA A 27 -1.89 4.28 -9.13
C ALA A 27 -0.93 4.49 -7.95
N PHE A 28 -0.83 5.73 -7.53
CA PHE A 28 -0.10 6.11 -6.34
C PHE A 28 -1.09 6.36 -5.20
N GLY A 29 -1.02 5.55 -4.16
CA GLY A 29 -1.84 5.73 -2.96
C GLY A 29 -1.19 6.65 -1.92
N GLY A 30 0.01 7.14 -2.20
CA GLY A 30 0.80 8.05 -1.40
C GLY A 30 2.21 8.22 -1.97
N GLY A 31 3.02 9.06 -1.35
CA GLY A 31 4.44 9.26 -1.70
C GLY A 31 4.70 10.21 -2.87
N VAL A 32 3.72 10.51 -3.71
CA VAL A 32 3.90 11.42 -4.85
C VAL A 32 3.60 12.86 -4.43
N GLY A 33 4.59 13.74 -4.61
CA GLY A 33 4.49 15.16 -4.21
C GLY A 33 4.49 15.39 -2.69
N ARG A 34 4.72 14.33 -1.90
CA ARG A 34 4.80 14.37 -0.43
C ARG A 34 5.86 13.41 0.06
N PHE A 35 6.45 13.74 1.20
CA PHE A 35 7.32 12.80 1.91
C PHE A 35 6.49 11.78 2.69
N GLY A 36 6.89 10.53 2.62
CA GLY A 36 6.25 9.42 3.35
C GLY A 36 5.07 8.78 2.63
N THR A 37 4.52 7.75 3.24
CA THR A 37 3.36 6.99 2.74
C THR A 37 3.60 6.41 1.34
N ASN A 38 4.81 5.93 1.04
CA ASN A 38 5.13 5.37 -0.27
C ASN A 38 4.26 4.12 -0.52
N PHE A 39 3.44 4.20 -1.56
CA PHE A 39 2.57 3.14 -2.00
C PHE A 39 2.27 3.28 -3.48
N THR A 40 2.64 2.28 -4.25
CA THR A 40 2.33 2.19 -5.67
C THR A 40 1.61 0.88 -5.96
N LEU A 41 0.58 0.95 -6.76
CA LEU A 41 -0.23 -0.18 -7.19
C LEU A 41 -0.08 -0.37 -8.70
N PHE A 42 0.11 -1.60 -9.13
CA PHE A 42 0.04 -2.03 -10.52
C PHE A 42 -1.07 -3.08 -10.67
N HIS A 43 -1.89 -2.95 -11.70
CA HIS A 43 -2.97 -3.89 -11.97
C HIS A 43 -3.04 -4.25 -13.45
N LEU A 44 -3.09 -5.54 -13.74
CA LEU A 44 -3.25 -6.10 -15.08
C LEU A 44 -4.08 -7.38 -15.01
N ASN A 45 -5.20 -7.42 -15.73
CA ASN A 45 -6.02 -8.63 -15.91
C ASN A 45 -6.39 -9.37 -14.60
N GLY A 46 -6.71 -8.61 -13.54
CA GLY A 46 -7.08 -9.21 -12.25
C GLY A 46 -5.88 -9.50 -11.33
N THR A 47 -4.65 -9.34 -11.81
CA THR A 47 -3.44 -9.41 -10.98
C THR A 47 -3.10 -8.04 -10.45
N THR A 48 -2.95 -7.92 -9.15
CA THR A 48 -2.58 -6.66 -8.48
C THR A 48 -1.26 -6.82 -7.73
N ILE A 49 -0.32 -5.95 -8.00
CA ILE A 49 0.96 -5.87 -7.28
C ILE A 49 1.00 -4.57 -6.51
N TRP A 50 1.33 -4.66 -5.22
CA TRP A 50 1.66 -3.50 -4.41
C TRP A 50 3.17 -3.36 -4.32
N VAL A 51 3.68 -2.15 -4.49
CA VAL A 51 5.09 -1.79 -4.25
C VAL A 51 5.12 -0.79 -3.12
N ASP A 52 5.77 -1.19 -2.05
CA ASP A 52 5.80 -0.53 -0.74
C ASP A 52 4.42 -0.38 -0.08
N VAL A 53 4.41 -0.36 1.23
CA VAL A 53 3.21 -0.19 2.07
C VAL A 53 3.60 0.74 3.21
N GLY A 54 3.94 1.97 2.85
CA GLY A 54 4.52 2.94 3.74
C GLY A 54 3.51 3.71 4.58
N SER A 55 3.96 4.20 5.74
CA SER A 55 3.23 5.18 6.52
C SER A 55 3.88 6.55 6.44
N GLY A 56 3.07 7.60 6.52
CA GLY A 56 3.54 8.97 6.67
C GLY A 56 3.44 9.43 8.12
N PHE A 57 4.14 10.51 8.44
CA PHE A 57 4.03 11.17 9.73
C PHE A 57 2.79 12.07 9.74
N ALA A 58 2.09 12.09 10.89
CA ALA A 58 1.07 13.09 11.12
C ALA A 58 1.72 14.48 11.10
N ASN A 59 1.07 15.44 10.48
CA ASN A 59 1.51 16.82 10.50
C ASN A 59 0.80 17.60 11.62
N HIS A 60 1.28 18.80 11.93
CA HIS A 60 0.74 19.67 12.99
C HIS A 60 -0.73 20.08 12.76
N HIS A 61 -1.27 19.84 11.56
CA HIS A 61 -2.65 20.16 11.19
C HIS A 61 -3.64 19.02 11.43
N THR A 62 -3.17 17.86 11.93
CA THR A 62 -4.00 16.69 12.19
C THR A 62 -3.87 16.21 13.64
N PRO A 63 -4.41 16.99 14.62
CA PRO A 63 -4.36 16.59 16.03
C PRO A 63 -5.02 15.22 16.25
N GLY A 64 -4.36 14.35 17.02
CA GLY A 64 -4.87 13.01 17.32
C GLY A 64 -4.62 11.95 16.25
N MET A 65 -3.96 12.28 15.13
CA MET A 65 -3.49 11.31 14.16
C MET A 65 -2.02 10.98 14.41
N GLU A 66 -1.72 9.70 14.57
CA GLU A 66 -0.33 9.25 14.76
C GLU A 66 0.38 8.99 13.44
N LYS A 67 -0.33 8.50 12.43
CA LYS A 67 0.22 8.10 11.13
C LYS A 67 -0.77 8.33 9.99
N ASN A 68 -0.23 8.66 8.83
CA ASN A 68 -0.96 8.63 7.57
C ASN A 68 -0.77 7.27 6.90
N LEU A 69 -1.86 6.69 6.41
CA LEU A 69 -1.86 5.43 5.66
C LEU A 69 -2.14 5.70 4.17
N PRO A 70 -1.78 4.77 3.28
CA PRO A 70 -2.15 4.86 1.88
C PRO A 70 -3.65 4.97 1.65
N ASN A 71 -4.04 5.46 0.48
CA ASN A 71 -5.44 5.70 0.13
C ASN A 71 -6.29 4.42 0.30
N ARG A 72 -7.27 4.49 1.20
CA ARG A 72 -8.12 3.35 1.58
C ARG A 72 -8.92 2.78 0.41
N GLN A 73 -9.38 3.62 -0.52
CA GLN A 73 -10.16 3.15 -1.68
C GLN A 73 -9.32 2.30 -2.61
N LEU A 74 -8.04 2.68 -2.84
CA LEU A 74 -7.09 1.85 -3.58
C LEU A 74 -6.84 0.51 -2.90
N LEU A 75 -6.60 0.52 -1.60
CA LEU A 75 -6.33 -0.69 -0.82
C LEU A 75 -7.47 -1.70 -0.88
N LEU A 76 -8.71 -1.22 -0.72
CA LEU A 76 -9.90 -2.08 -0.72
C LEU A 76 -10.36 -2.47 -2.13
N GLY A 77 -10.19 -1.58 -3.10
CA GLY A 77 -10.59 -1.81 -4.48
C GLY A 77 -9.66 -2.77 -5.24
N PHE A 78 -8.39 -2.85 -4.80
CA PHE A 78 -7.34 -3.62 -5.47
C PHE A 78 -6.51 -4.42 -4.47
N PRO A 79 -7.08 -5.45 -3.83
CA PRO A 79 -6.34 -6.30 -2.90
C PRO A 79 -5.14 -6.94 -3.62
N PRO A 80 -3.98 -7.08 -2.93
CA PRO A 80 -2.76 -7.53 -3.58
C PRO A 80 -2.76 -9.03 -3.87
N THR A 81 -2.28 -9.38 -5.05
CA THR A 81 -1.89 -10.76 -5.41
C THR A 81 -0.45 -11.04 -4.95
N ALA A 82 0.37 -9.98 -4.90
CA ALA A 82 1.74 -10.02 -4.37
C ALA A 82 2.13 -8.61 -3.88
N ILE A 83 3.08 -8.56 -2.94
CA ILE A 83 3.61 -7.32 -2.39
C ILE A 83 5.13 -7.33 -2.55
N PHE A 84 5.71 -6.23 -3.01
CA PHE A 84 7.14 -5.98 -3.07
C PHE A 84 7.49 -4.84 -2.13
N LEU A 85 8.40 -5.09 -1.18
CA LEU A 85 8.89 -4.05 -0.27
C LEU A 85 10.35 -3.74 -0.63
N THR A 86 10.59 -2.50 -0.99
CA THR A 86 11.90 -2.07 -1.48
C THR A 86 12.95 -2.06 -0.39
N HIS A 87 12.61 -1.53 0.79
CA HIS A 87 13.48 -1.50 1.97
C HIS A 87 12.70 -1.21 3.26
N GLY A 88 13.37 -1.31 4.41
CA GLY A 88 12.76 -1.35 5.74
C GLY A 88 12.46 -0.01 6.40
N HIS A 89 12.49 1.12 5.70
CA HIS A 89 12.13 2.41 6.28
C HIS A 89 10.62 2.52 6.56
N GLU A 90 10.26 3.36 7.52
CA GLU A 90 8.88 3.54 7.99
C GLU A 90 7.93 3.98 6.87
N ASP A 91 8.39 4.87 6.02
CA ASP A 91 7.64 5.38 4.87
C ASP A 91 7.51 4.38 3.72
N HIS A 92 8.08 3.17 3.85
CA HIS A 92 7.97 2.06 2.88
C HIS A 92 7.31 0.81 3.44
N ILE A 93 7.42 0.53 4.75
CA ILE A 93 6.80 -0.67 5.37
C ILE A 93 5.86 -0.35 6.54
N GLY A 94 5.83 0.90 7.00
CA GLY A 94 5.19 1.27 8.26
C GLY A 94 3.67 1.12 8.29
N ALA A 95 2.99 1.12 7.14
CA ALA A 95 1.56 0.90 7.08
C ALA A 95 1.19 -0.60 7.06
N PHE A 96 2.10 -1.50 6.67
CA PHE A 96 1.81 -2.92 6.53
C PHE A 96 1.15 -3.53 7.78
N PRO A 97 1.68 -3.34 9.01
CA PRO A 97 1.07 -3.90 10.22
C PRO A 97 -0.33 -3.36 10.54
N HIS A 98 -0.71 -2.24 9.97
CA HIS A 98 -2.04 -1.66 10.11
C HIS A 98 -3.05 -2.20 9.10
N LEU A 99 -2.56 -2.82 8.01
CA LEU A 99 -3.36 -3.27 6.87
C LEU A 99 -3.51 -4.79 6.80
N VAL A 100 -3.11 -5.50 7.85
CA VAL A 100 -3.16 -6.96 7.93
C VAL A 100 -4.57 -7.55 7.76
N HIS A 101 -5.59 -6.74 7.97
CA HIS A 101 -7.00 -7.13 7.73
C HIS A 101 -7.43 -6.99 6.26
N VAL A 102 -6.65 -6.26 5.46
CA VAL A 102 -6.87 -6.06 4.01
C VAL A 102 -6.03 -7.03 3.19
N ILE A 103 -4.85 -7.37 3.69
CA ILE A 103 -3.91 -8.28 3.03
C ILE A 103 -4.31 -9.72 3.39
N ALA A 104 -4.70 -10.51 2.41
CA ALA A 104 -5.07 -11.90 2.63
C ALA A 104 -3.89 -12.71 3.19
N ALA A 105 -4.17 -13.67 4.08
CA ALA A 105 -3.17 -14.64 4.51
C ALA A 105 -2.67 -15.44 3.30
N GLY A 106 -1.36 -15.73 3.25
CA GLY A 106 -0.72 -16.40 2.11
C GLY A 106 -0.43 -15.49 0.92
N THR A 107 -0.67 -14.16 1.02
CA THR A 107 -0.20 -13.23 0.01
C THR A 107 1.32 -13.19 0.04
N PRO A 108 2.02 -13.52 -1.05
CA PRO A 108 3.48 -13.51 -1.07
C PRO A 108 4.03 -12.10 -0.92
N VAL A 109 5.06 -11.96 -0.07
CA VAL A 109 5.76 -10.71 0.21
C VAL A 109 7.23 -10.84 -0.15
N TYR A 110 7.65 -10.15 -1.18
CA TYR A 110 9.02 -10.16 -1.67
C TYR A 110 9.81 -8.97 -1.13
N THR A 111 10.94 -9.24 -0.48
CA THR A 111 11.79 -8.21 0.08
C THR A 111 13.18 -8.74 0.43
N SER A 112 14.07 -7.86 0.91
CA SER A 112 15.38 -8.29 1.41
C SER A 112 15.25 -8.99 2.78
N PRO A 113 16.19 -9.90 3.16
CA PRO A 113 16.17 -10.54 4.47
C PRO A 113 16.16 -9.55 5.65
N PHE A 114 16.86 -8.44 5.50
CA PHE A 114 16.88 -7.38 6.52
C PHE A 114 15.52 -6.72 6.70
N THR A 115 14.86 -6.37 5.60
CA THR A 115 13.52 -5.77 5.63
C THR A 115 12.48 -6.75 6.16
N ALA A 116 12.58 -8.04 5.79
CA ALA A 116 11.73 -9.09 6.32
C ALA A 116 11.84 -9.22 7.84
N ALA A 117 13.05 -9.17 8.39
CA ALA A 117 13.29 -9.22 9.84
C ALA A 117 12.67 -8.00 10.55
N LEU A 118 12.80 -6.80 9.98
CA LEU A 118 12.18 -5.58 10.52
C LEU A 118 10.65 -5.68 10.51
N LEU A 119 10.05 -6.11 9.39
CA LEU A 119 8.61 -6.27 9.28
C LEU A 119 8.09 -7.32 10.27
N THR A 120 8.78 -8.46 10.38
CA THR A 120 8.46 -9.52 11.34
C THR A 120 8.38 -9.00 12.77
N ASN A 121 9.36 -8.22 13.21
CA ASN A 121 9.35 -7.62 14.54
C ASN A 121 8.15 -6.67 14.72
N ARG A 122 7.89 -5.82 13.76
CA ARG A 122 6.73 -4.89 13.80
C ARG A 122 5.38 -5.59 13.85
N LEU A 123 5.24 -6.72 13.16
CA LEU A 123 4.03 -7.54 13.21
C LEU A 123 3.86 -8.16 14.61
N ARG A 124 4.93 -8.73 15.17
CA ARG A 124 4.92 -9.32 16.53
C ARG A 124 4.59 -8.30 17.61
N ASP A 125 5.14 -7.09 17.52
CA ASP A 125 4.86 -5.99 18.46
C ASP A 125 3.36 -5.61 18.49
N ARG A 126 2.64 -5.95 17.42
CA ARG A 126 1.18 -5.76 17.30
C ARG A 126 0.37 -7.04 17.56
N GLY A 127 1.01 -8.10 18.00
CA GLY A 127 0.34 -9.39 18.24
C GLY A 127 -0.11 -10.10 16.96
N VAL A 128 0.48 -9.76 15.82
CA VAL A 128 0.18 -10.38 14.53
C VAL A 128 1.22 -11.46 14.23
N ASP A 129 0.77 -12.65 13.88
CA ASP A 129 1.66 -13.75 13.47
C ASP A 129 2.24 -13.46 12.09
N PRO A 130 3.58 -13.29 11.96
CA PRO A 130 4.23 -13.05 10.68
C PRO A 130 4.11 -14.21 9.69
N ALA A 131 3.93 -15.43 10.18
CA ALA A 131 3.80 -16.63 9.34
C ALA A 131 2.52 -16.65 8.47
N ARG A 132 1.67 -15.62 8.57
CA ARG A 132 0.53 -15.44 7.69
C ARG A 132 0.92 -15.05 6.26
N TRP A 133 2.14 -14.56 6.08
CA TRP A 133 2.66 -14.12 4.77
C TRP A 133 4.01 -14.76 4.50
N ASP A 134 4.20 -15.24 3.28
CA ASP A 134 5.44 -15.84 2.78
C ASP A 134 6.36 -14.79 2.13
#